data_027205ce4b94e77271559a677ea0950d
#
_entry.id   027205ce4b94e77271559a677ea0950d
#
_cell.length_a   1.000
_cell.length_b   1.000
_cell.length_c   1.000
_cell.angle_alpha   90.00
_cell.angle_beta   90.00
_cell.angle_gamma   90.00
#
_symmetry.space_group_name_H-M   'P 1'
#
loop_
_entity.id
_entity.type
_entity.pdbx_description
1 polymer ?
#
loop_
_entity_poly.entity_id
_entity_poly.type
_entity_poly.pdbx_seq_one_letter_code
_entity_poly.pdbx_strand_id
1 'polypeptide(L)'
;MSATSRTPLRSNRSRATLLAATAAAAALTLSACSSGGTSGGGGDTNFVMGKDGISTVTKGERTAAPDLSGKTIDGNALDVASFKGKVVVLNLWGSWCAPCRAEAPNLEKVYQDLKAKDVQFVGINTRDAQVANARAFEKQYGVSFPSLYDPTGKLMLRFKKGTLNPQAIPSTLVLDRQGKIAARSLAALSEDKLRTMIDPVLAEK
;
A
#
# COMPACT_ATOMS: atom_id res chain seq x y z
N MET A 1 20.13 35.20 72.35
CA MET A 1 19.16 36.23 72.77
C MET A 1 17.95 36.00 71.87
N SER A 2 17.01 35.13 72.28
CA SER A 2 15.75 35.43 72.99
C SER A 2 14.89 36.39 72.16
N ALA A 3 13.83 35.88 71.62
CA ALA A 3 12.50 35.98 72.18
C ALA A 3 11.47 35.27 71.28
N THR A 4 10.84 34.32 71.88
CA THR A 4 9.54 33.70 71.56
C THR A 4 8.41 34.73 71.63
N SER A 5 7.42 34.56 70.72
CA SER A 5 6.06 35.00 71.11
C SER A 5 5.02 34.10 70.43
N ARG A 6 4.15 33.58 71.28
CA ARG A 6 3.08 32.61 71.09
C ARG A 6 1.75 33.32 70.82
N THR A 7 0.95 32.71 69.89
CA THR A 7 -0.51 32.44 69.98
C THR A 7 -1.50 33.61 70.19
N PRO A 8 -2.81 33.46 69.83
CA PRO A 8 -3.61 32.24 70.01
C PRO A 8 -4.64 31.93 68.88
N LEU A 9 -5.12 30.69 68.93
CA LEU A 9 -6.33 30.16 68.36
C LEU A 9 -7.59 31.03 68.56
N ARG A 10 -8.39 31.18 67.55
CA ARG A 10 -9.83 31.49 67.71
C ARG A 10 -10.67 30.56 66.93
N SER A 11 -11.28 29.62 67.61
CA SER A 11 -12.41 28.81 67.26
C SER A 11 -13.59 29.70 66.92
N ASN A 12 -14.27 29.46 65.83
CA ASN A 12 -15.70 29.80 65.71
C ASN A 12 -16.45 28.67 65.02
N ARG A 13 -17.21 28.00 65.87
CA ARG A 13 -18.23 27.01 65.47
C ARG A 13 -19.45 27.73 64.91
N SER A 14 -20.17 27.01 64.09
CA SER A 14 -21.59 27.07 63.77
C SER A 14 -21.98 27.86 62.53
N ARG A 15 -22.33 27.16 61.48
CA ARG A 15 -23.76 27.04 61.10
C ARG A 15 -23.91 26.02 59.97
N ALA A 16 -24.57 24.95 60.32
CA ALA A 16 -25.09 23.98 59.37
C ALA A 16 -26.17 24.66 58.51
N THR A 17 -26.04 24.59 57.21
CA THR A 17 -27.16 24.71 56.29
C THR A 17 -27.07 23.60 55.28
N LEU A 18 -28.00 22.68 55.40
CA LEU A 18 -28.37 21.67 54.45
C LEU A 18 -28.85 22.38 53.14
N LEU A 19 -28.14 22.14 52.06
CA LEU A 19 -28.68 22.29 50.72
C LEU A 19 -28.39 21.04 49.95
N ALA A 20 -29.42 20.23 49.78
CA ALA A 20 -29.47 19.13 48.84
C ALA A 20 -29.27 19.69 47.43
N ALA A 21 -28.16 19.40 46.81
CA ALA A 21 -27.92 19.62 45.39
C ALA A 21 -27.88 18.31 44.71
N THR A 22 -28.89 18.07 43.93
CA THR A 22 -29.11 16.98 42.99
C THR A 22 -27.87 16.69 42.15
N ALA A 23 -27.30 15.54 42.33
CA ALA A 23 -26.28 14.98 41.47
C ALA A 23 -26.95 14.57 40.14
N ALA A 24 -26.92 15.42 39.14
CA ALA A 24 -27.19 15.04 37.75
C ALA A 24 -25.98 14.25 37.25
N ALA A 25 -26.07 12.95 37.34
CA ALA A 25 -25.15 12.04 36.65
C ALA A 25 -25.34 12.18 35.15
N ALA A 26 -24.57 13.04 34.52
CA ALA A 26 -24.40 13.02 33.07
C ALA A 26 -23.57 11.79 32.70
N ALA A 27 -24.25 10.69 32.41
CA ALA A 27 -23.67 9.53 31.79
C ALA A 27 -23.30 9.92 30.35
N LEU A 28 -22.07 10.36 30.15
CA LEU A 28 -21.44 10.44 28.84
C LEU A 28 -21.27 9.01 28.34
N THR A 29 -22.27 8.53 27.60
CA THR A 29 -22.11 7.35 26.77
C THR A 29 -21.11 7.69 25.67
N LEU A 30 -19.84 7.40 25.88
CA LEU A 30 -18.88 7.22 24.81
C LEU A 30 -19.34 6.00 24.02
N SER A 31 -20.15 6.25 22.98
CA SER A 31 -20.33 5.30 21.91
C SER A 31 -18.99 5.19 21.18
N ALA A 32 -18.16 4.31 21.66
CA ALA A 32 -17.00 3.83 20.91
C ALA A 32 -17.54 3.15 19.66
N CYS A 33 -17.57 3.87 18.55
CA CYS A 33 -17.62 3.27 17.23
C CYS A 33 -16.35 2.46 17.06
N SER A 34 -16.40 1.21 17.50
CA SER A 34 -15.43 0.17 17.15
C SER A 34 -15.71 -0.27 15.71
N SER A 35 -15.47 0.61 14.75
CA SER A 35 -15.20 0.19 13.38
C SER A 35 -13.71 -0.12 13.34
N GLY A 36 -13.39 -1.40 13.46
CA GLY A 36 -12.05 -1.94 13.30
C GLY A 36 -11.58 -1.81 11.85
N GLY A 37 -11.31 -0.57 11.42
CA GLY A 37 -10.62 -0.26 10.19
C GLY A 37 -9.22 0.22 10.54
N THR A 38 -8.24 -0.64 10.40
CA THR A 38 -6.83 -0.25 10.50
C THR A 38 -6.49 0.62 9.28
N SER A 39 -6.71 1.92 9.38
CA SER A 39 -6.35 2.90 8.36
C SER A 39 -4.84 3.02 8.30
N GLY A 40 -4.20 2.14 7.59
CA GLY A 40 -2.79 2.27 7.22
C GLY A 40 -2.65 2.98 5.88
N GLY A 41 -2.46 4.28 5.88
CA GLY A 41 -2.07 5.01 4.67
C GLY A 41 -2.94 6.23 4.37
N GLY A 42 -2.39 7.42 4.67
CA GLY A 42 -3.05 8.69 4.37
C GLY A 42 -3.20 8.92 2.86
N GLY A 43 -4.41 8.84 2.39
CA GLY A 43 -4.83 9.13 1.01
C GLY A 43 -6.14 8.40 0.69
N ASP A 44 -6.99 9.02 -0.13
CA ASP A 44 -8.26 8.46 -0.67
C ASP A 44 -8.08 7.18 -1.51
N THR A 45 -7.39 6.18 -1.05
CA THR A 45 -7.05 4.99 -1.85
C THR A 45 -7.79 3.72 -1.44
N ASN A 46 -8.59 3.78 -0.37
CA ASN A 46 -9.42 2.67 0.15
C ASN A 46 -8.64 1.36 0.43
N PHE A 47 -7.33 1.43 0.60
CA PHE A 47 -6.52 0.25 0.92
C PHE A 47 -6.72 -0.18 2.37
N VAL A 48 -7.07 -1.45 2.55
CA VAL A 48 -7.10 -2.13 3.85
C VAL A 48 -5.86 -3.02 3.93
N MET A 49 -5.02 -2.81 4.93
CA MET A 49 -3.80 -3.58 5.12
C MET A 49 -4.10 -4.91 5.80
N GLY A 50 -3.69 -6.01 5.19
CA GLY A 50 -3.69 -7.34 5.78
C GLY A 50 -2.50 -7.58 6.71
N LYS A 51 -2.57 -8.66 7.49
CA LYS A 51 -1.51 -9.05 8.44
C LYS A 51 -0.20 -9.47 7.77
N ASP A 52 -0.25 -9.85 6.50
CA ASP A 52 0.87 -10.29 5.67
C ASP A 52 1.62 -9.15 4.97
N GLY A 53 1.18 -7.90 5.18
CA GLY A 53 1.72 -6.70 4.53
C GLY A 53 1.15 -6.43 3.14
N ILE A 54 0.16 -7.22 2.70
CA ILE A 54 -0.60 -7.00 1.48
C ILE A 54 -1.78 -6.08 1.80
N SER A 55 -1.98 -5.05 0.99
CA SER A 55 -3.16 -4.18 1.10
C SER A 55 -4.11 -4.47 -0.05
N THR A 56 -5.40 -4.57 0.24
CA THR A 56 -6.46 -4.84 -0.74
C THR A 56 -7.50 -3.75 -0.78
N VAL A 57 -8.24 -3.66 -1.89
CA VAL A 57 -9.38 -2.74 -2.06
C VAL A 57 -10.62 -3.55 -2.45
N THR A 58 -11.73 -3.31 -1.76
CA THR A 58 -13.02 -3.92 -2.06
C THR A 58 -13.43 -3.60 -3.52
N LYS A 59 -14.00 -4.57 -4.24
CA LYS A 59 -14.28 -4.48 -5.69
C LYS A 59 -15.02 -3.18 -6.10
N GLY A 60 -16.01 -2.74 -5.32
CA GLY A 60 -16.79 -1.52 -5.59
C GLY A 60 -16.04 -0.20 -5.34
N GLU A 61 -14.92 -0.24 -4.61
CA GLU A 61 -14.17 0.94 -4.16
C GLU A 61 -12.84 1.13 -4.90
N ARG A 62 -12.52 0.24 -5.85
CA ARG A 62 -11.28 0.27 -6.62
C ARG A 62 -11.23 1.48 -7.54
N THR A 63 -10.08 2.13 -7.59
CA THR A 63 -9.79 3.22 -8.53
C THR A 63 -9.04 2.69 -9.75
N ALA A 64 -9.26 3.29 -10.91
CA ALA A 64 -8.51 2.94 -12.12
C ALA A 64 -7.01 3.21 -11.94
N ALA A 65 -6.17 2.35 -12.50
CA ALA A 65 -4.76 2.67 -12.69
C ALA A 65 -4.64 3.86 -13.66
N PRO A 66 -3.60 4.71 -13.52
CA PRO A 66 -3.34 5.78 -14.47
C PRO A 66 -2.98 5.20 -15.85
N ASP A 67 -2.93 6.08 -16.84
CA ASP A 67 -2.36 5.74 -18.16
C ASP A 67 -0.87 5.35 -18.00
N LEU A 68 -0.55 4.13 -18.41
CA LEU A 68 0.79 3.54 -18.32
C LEU A 68 1.20 3.04 -19.70
N SER A 69 1.71 3.95 -20.51
CA SER A 69 2.16 3.68 -21.86
C SER A 69 3.58 4.22 -22.08
N GLY A 70 4.31 3.57 -22.97
CA GLY A 70 5.69 3.98 -23.29
C GLY A 70 6.44 2.93 -24.11
N LYS A 71 7.76 3.07 -24.14
CA LYS A 71 8.66 2.08 -24.72
C LYS A 71 9.05 1.05 -23.67
N THR A 72 9.11 -0.20 -24.07
CA THR A 72 9.70 -1.27 -23.25
C THR A 72 11.23 -1.15 -23.24
N ILE A 73 11.86 -1.94 -22.35
CA ILE A 73 13.32 -2.10 -22.34
C ILE A 73 13.86 -2.53 -23.70
N ASP A 74 13.08 -3.32 -24.48
CA ASP A 74 13.46 -3.76 -25.82
C ASP A 74 13.15 -2.73 -26.90
N GLY A 75 12.52 -1.61 -26.57
CA GLY A 75 12.20 -0.51 -27.49
C GLY A 75 10.83 -0.61 -28.15
N ASN A 76 10.04 -1.66 -27.88
CA ASN A 76 8.68 -1.83 -28.41
C ASN A 76 7.71 -0.87 -27.70
N ALA A 77 6.67 -0.44 -28.40
CA ALA A 77 5.58 0.29 -27.76
C ALA A 77 4.73 -0.68 -26.91
N LEU A 78 4.35 -0.26 -25.71
CA LEU A 78 3.46 -0.98 -24.83
C LEU A 78 2.51 0.01 -24.14
N ASP A 79 1.23 -0.38 -24.10
CA ASP A 79 0.18 0.31 -23.35
C ASP A 79 -0.51 -0.73 -22.47
N VAL A 80 -0.48 -0.51 -21.14
CA VAL A 80 -1.12 -1.41 -20.17
C VAL A 80 -2.63 -1.50 -20.40
N ALA A 81 -3.26 -0.46 -20.93
CA ALA A 81 -4.68 -0.46 -21.25
C ALA A 81 -5.06 -1.50 -22.32
N SER A 82 -4.10 -1.95 -23.16
CA SER A 82 -4.33 -3.01 -24.14
C SER A 82 -4.61 -4.39 -23.53
N PHE A 83 -4.31 -4.55 -22.23
CA PHE A 83 -4.57 -5.79 -21.48
C PHE A 83 -5.93 -5.80 -20.75
N LYS A 84 -6.83 -4.85 -21.02
CA LYS A 84 -8.21 -4.93 -20.50
C LYS A 84 -8.84 -6.29 -20.79
N GLY A 85 -9.58 -6.81 -19.79
CA GLY A 85 -10.12 -8.17 -19.80
C GLY A 85 -9.22 -9.19 -19.09
N LYS A 86 -7.94 -8.88 -18.89
CA LYS A 86 -7.01 -9.70 -18.10
C LYS A 86 -6.78 -9.10 -16.72
N VAL A 87 -6.38 -9.94 -15.78
CA VAL A 87 -5.76 -9.49 -14.53
C VAL A 87 -4.33 -9.05 -14.85
N VAL A 88 -3.97 -7.83 -14.45
CA VAL A 88 -2.62 -7.30 -14.74
C VAL A 88 -1.84 -7.16 -13.44
N VAL A 89 -0.62 -7.71 -13.43
CA VAL A 89 0.33 -7.54 -12.33
C VAL A 89 1.38 -6.53 -12.76
N LEU A 90 1.42 -5.39 -12.08
CA LEU A 90 2.43 -4.35 -12.30
C LEU A 90 3.51 -4.49 -11.22
N ASN A 91 4.77 -4.65 -11.64
CA ASN A 91 5.90 -4.68 -10.72
C ASN A 91 6.85 -3.52 -10.98
N LEU A 92 7.05 -2.68 -10.00
CA LEU A 92 8.00 -1.57 -10.04
C LEU A 92 9.35 -2.05 -9.52
N TRP A 93 10.39 -1.92 -10.35
CA TRP A 93 11.70 -2.45 -10.05
C TRP A 93 12.83 -1.61 -10.62
N GLY A 94 14.06 -1.87 -10.17
CA GLY A 94 15.28 -1.30 -10.73
C GLY A 94 16.44 -2.29 -10.62
N SER A 95 17.40 -2.24 -11.55
CA SER A 95 18.56 -3.15 -11.54
C SER A 95 19.46 -2.97 -10.31
N TRP A 96 19.48 -1.77 -9.76
CA TRP A 96 20.19 -1.37 -8.54
C TRP A 96 19.56 -1.88 -7.25
N CYS A 97 18.31 -2.36 -7.30
CA CYS A 97 17.49 -2.71 -6.13
C CYS A 97 17.78 -4.16 -5.69
N ALA A 98 18.43 -4.35 -4.55
CA ALA A 98 18.76 -5.69 -4.04
C ALA A 98 17.52 -6.57 -3.76
N PRO A 99 16.44 -6.09 -3.09
CA PRO A 99 15.25 -6.91 -2.90
C PRO A 99 14.50 -7.22 -4.21
N CYS A 100 14.61 -6.37 -5.25
CA CYS A 100 14.04 -6.68 -6.57
C CYS A 100 14.74 -7.89 -7.21
N ARG A 101 16.05 -8.02 -7.01
CA ARG A 101 16.80 -9.21 -7.46
C ARG A 101 16.34 -10.49 -6.76
N ALA A 102 15.98 -10.38 -5.48
CA ALA A 102 15.52 -11.52 -4.70
C ALA A 102 14.12 -12.01 -5.11
N GLU A 103 13.22 -11.09 -5.52
CA GLU A 103 11.85 -11.45 -5.92
C GLU A 103 11.71 -11.82 -7.40
N ALA A 104 12.61 -11.38 -8.28
CA ALA A 104 12.47 -11.56 -9.72
C ALA A 104 12.24 -13.02 -10.16
N PRO A 105 12.91 -14.04 -9.62
CA PRO A 105 12.63 -15.44 -9.93
C PRO A 105 11.22 -15.88 -9.51
N ASN A 106 10.69 -15.35 -8.40
CA ASN A 106 9.35 -15.67 -7.92
C ASN A 106 8.29 -15.08 -8.87
N LEU A 107 8.48 -13.81 -9.29
CA LEU A 107 7.62 -13.15 -10.28
C LEU A 107 7.58 -13.93 -11.59
N GLU A 108 8.74 -14.31 -12.11
CA GLU A 108 8.83 -15.05 -13.36
C GLU A 108 8.14 -16.41 -13.28
N LYS A 109 8.35 -17.15 -12.19
CA LYS A 109 7.72 -18.46 -12.00
C LYS A 109 6.19 -18.34 -11.98
N VAL A 110 5.65 -17.39 -11.18
CA VAL A 110 4.20 -17.17 -11.12
C VAL A 110 3.65 -16.69 -12.47
N TYR A 111 4.39 -15.85 -13.20
CA TYR A 111 4.01 -15.43 -14.55
C TYR A 111 3.89 -16.63 -15.49
N GLN A 112 4.90 -17.52 -15.53
CA GLN A 112 4.86 -18.72 -16.39
C GLN A 112 3.65 -19.61 -16.09
N ASP A 113 3.30 -19.75 -14.80
CA ASP A 113 2.16 -20.58 -14.37
C ASP A 113 0.79 -19.96 -14.71
N LEU A 114 0.72 -18.62 -14.83
CA LEU A 114 -0.53 -17.89 -14.97
C LEU A 114 -0.76 -17.22 -16.33
N LYS A 115 0.27 -17.05 -17.18
CA LYS A 115 0.15 -16.35 -18.48
C LYS A 115 -0.90 -16.93 -19.43
N ALA A 116 -1.18 -18.23 -19.32
CA ALA A 116 -2.24 -18.91 -20.09
C ALA A 116 -3.63 -18.80 -19.42
N LYS A 117 -3.76 -18.15 -18.27
CA LYS A 117 -4.98 -18.02 -17.46
C LYS A 117 -5.49 -16.57 -17.40
N ASP A 118 -5.33 -15.82 -18.48
CA ASP A 118 -5.72 -14.40 -18.56
C ASP A 118 -5.07 -13.49 -17.52
N VAL A 119 -3.82 -13.79 -17.16
CA VAL A 119 -2.97 -12.95 -16.32
C VAL A 119 -1.80 -12.41 -17.13
N GLN A 120 -1.58 -11.10 -17.08
CA GLN A 120 -0.46 -10.44 -17.72
C GLN A 120 0.43 -9.76 -16.68
N PHE A 121 1.74 -9.97 -16.76
CA PHE A 121 2.71 -9.23 -15.97
C PHE A 121 3.33 -8.12 -16.80
N VAL A 122 3.51 -6.97 -16.19
CA VAL A 122 4.22 -5.83 -16.77
C VAL A 122 5.16 -5.25 -15.71
N GLY A 123 6.45 -5.23 -16.02
CA GLY A 123 7.43 -4.50 -15.24
C GLY A 123 7.35 -3.00 -15.52
N ILE A 124 7.72 -2.19 -14.54
CA ILE A 124 8.02 -0.77 -14.72
C ILE A 124 9.44 -0.58 -14.18
N ASN A 125 10.42 -0.61 -15.09
CA ASN A 125 11.81 -0.37 -14.73
C ASN A 125 12.02 1.12 -14.47
N THR A 126 12.39 1.47 -13.25
CA THR A 126 12.52 2.86 -12.83
C THR A 126 13.93 3.23 -12.38
N ARG A 127 14.34 4.45 -12.68
CA ARG A 127 15.62 5.04 -12.25
C ARG A 127 16.89 4.29 -12.68
N ASP A 128 16.80 3.45 -13.71
CA ASP A 128 17.94 2.93 -14.42
C ASP A 128 18.33 3.92 -15.53
N ALA A 129 19.40 4.68 -15.33
CA ALA A 129 19.84 5.70 -16.29
C ALA A 129 20.22 5.10 -17.65
N GLN A 130 20.66 3.83 -17.66
CA GLN A 130 21.05 3.10 -18.85
C GLN A 130 20.19 1.85 -19.01
N VAL A 131 19.53 1.74 -20.15
CA VAL A 131 18.68 0.58 -20.47
C VAL A 131 19.45 -0.75 -20.48
N ALA A 132 20.75 -0.71 -20.73
CA ALA A 132 21.63 -1.88 -20.67
C ALA A 132 21.62 -2.57 -19.30
N ASN A 133 21.54 -1.80 -18.21
CA ASN A 133 21.46 -2.35 -16.86
C ASN A 133 20.17 -3.14 -16.64
N ALA A 134 19.06 -2.58 -17.11
CA ALA A 134 17.74 -3.23 -17.05
C ALA A 134 17.73 -4.54 -17.87
N ARG A 135 18.28 -4.52 -19.11
CA ARG A 135 18.41 -5.73 -19.93
C ARG A 135 19.29 -6.82 -19.28
N ALA A 136 20.41 -6.38 -18.69
CA ALA A 136 21.31 -7.32 -17.98
C ALA A 136 20.56 -7.99 -16.79
N PHE A 137 19.76 -7.22 -16.05
CA PHE A 137 18.94 -7.74 -14.97
C PHE A 137 17.93 -8.79 -15.49
N GLU A 138 17.10 -8.44 -16.50
CA GLU A 138 16.10 -9.37 -17.04
C GLU A 138 16.74 -10.67 -17.54
N LYS A 139 17.87 -10.55 -18.25
CA LYS A 139 18.63 -11.71 -18.72
C LYS A 139 19.16 -12.56 -17.56
N GLN A 140 19.70 -11.92 -16.52
CA GLN A 140 20.30 -12.62 -15.36
C GLN A 140 19.26 -13.40 -14.56
N TYR A 141 18.05 -12.83 -14.39
CA TYR A 141 16.98 -13.42 -13.58
C TYR A 141 15.92 -14.16 -14.40
N GLY A 142 16.11 -14.25 -15.72
CA GLY A 142 15.21 -14.97 -16.63
C GLY A 142 13.84 -14.31 -16.80
N VAL A 143 13.71 -13.02 -16.52
CA VAL A 143 12.43 -12.29 -16.65
C VAL A 143 12.00 -12.25 -18.10
N SER A 144 10.81 -12.79 -18.40
CA SER A 144 10.28 -12.91 -19.78
C SER A 144 9.04 -12.07 -20.06
N PHE A 145 8.44 -11.46 -19.03
CA PHE A 145 7.36 -10.51 -19.22
C PHE A 145 7.90 -9.12 -19.58
N PRO A 146 7.16 -8.32 -20.38
CA PRO A 146 7.64 -7.02 -20.82
C PRO A 146 7.74 -6.02 -19.68
N SER A 147 8.75 -5.13 -19.76
CA SER A 147 8.90 -4.02 -18.83
C SER A 147 8.92 -2.68 -19.56
N LEU A 148 8.10 -1.73 -19.12
CA LEU A 148 8.19 -0.32 -19.50
C LEU A 148 9.50 0.28 -18.97
N TYR A 149 10.22 1.03 -19.80
CA TYR A 149 11.44 1.72 -19.40
C TYR A 149 11.14 3.16 -18.97
N ASP A 150 11.25 3.43 -17.67
CA ASP A 150 10.98 4.73 -17.03
C ASP A 150 12.19 5.27 -16.26
N PRO A 151 13.28 5.66 -16.95
CA PRO A 151 14.53 6.06 -16.30
C PRO A 151 14.38 7.27 -15.38
N THR A 152 13.35 8.07 -15.57
CA THR A 152 13.09 9.29 -14.78
C THR A 152 12.04 9.08 -13.68
N GLY A 153 11.40 7.93 -13.60
CA GLY A 153 10.37 7.63 -12.61
C GLY A 153 9.04 8.36 -12.83
N LYS A 154 8.77 8.85 -14.04
CA LYS A 154 7.57 9.63 -14.34
C LYS A 154 6.28 8.79 -14.33
N LEU A 155 6.34 7.53 -14.75
CA LEU A 155 5.17 6.64 -14.73
C LEU A 155 4.67 6.40 -13.32
N MET A 156 5.58 6.24 -12.39
CA MET A 156 5.30 6.04 -10.98
C MET A 156 4.56 7.24 -10.35
N LEU A 157 4.89 8.46 -10.80
CA LEU A 157 4.27 9.69 -10.30
C LEU A 157 2.85 9.93 -10.84
N ARG A 158 2.40 9.16 -11.83
CA ARG A 158 1.02 9.23 -12.35
C ARG A 158 0.00 8.59 -11.40
N PHE A 159 0.46 7.70 -10.52
CA PHE A 159 -0.43 7.07 -9.56
C PHE A 159 -0.97 8.08 -8.53
N LYS A 160 -2.24 7.93 -8.16
CA LYS A 160 -2.86 8.74 -7.11
C LYS A 160 -2.03 8.68 -5.82
N LYS A 161 -1.90 9.81 -5.13
CA LYS A 161 -1.18 9.89 -3.85
C LYS A 161 -1.68 8.80 -2.89
N GLY A 162 -0.74 8.09 -2.25
CA GLY A 162 -1.06 6.99 -1.35
C GLY A 162 -1.18 5.62 -2.03
N THR A 163 -1.21 5.52 -3.37
CA THR A 163 -1.18 4.24 -4.08
C THR A 163 0.18 3.59 -4.01
N LEU A 164 1.22 4.34 -4.32
CA LEU A 164 2.63 3.91 -4.29
C LEU A 164 3.45 4.88 -3.44
N ASN A 165 4.57 4.38 -2.94
CA ASN A 165 5.60 5.19 -2.35
C ASN A 165 6.84 5.16 -3.26
N PRO A 166 7.27 6.30 -3.83
CA PRO A 166 8.46 6.34 -4.69
C PRO A 166 9.76 5.84 -4.04
N GLN A 167 9.81 5.79 -2.73
CA GLN A 167 10.94 5.23 -1.98
C GLN A 167 10.84 3.72 -1.77
N ALA A 168 9.65 3.13 -1.90
CA ALA A 168 9.41 1.71 -1.69
C ALA A 168 9.52 0.95 -3.01
N ILE A 169 10.71 0.49 -3.36
CA ILE A 169 11.01 -0.38 -4.49
C ILE A 169 11.63 -1.67 -3.91
N PRO A 170 11.10 -2.85 -4.24
CA PRO A 170 10.01 -3.12 -5.19
C PRO A 170 8.63 -2.78 -4.64
N SER A 171 7.71 -2.53 -5.56
CA SER A 171 6.29 -2.44 -5.27
C SER A 171 5.50 -3.21 -6.33
N THR A 172 4.49 -3.95 -5.90
CA THR A 172 3.63 -4.72 -6.81
C THR A 172 2.18 -4.31 -6.65
N LEU A 173 1.50 -4.09 -7.78
CA LEU A 173 0.05 -3.85 -7.84
C LEU A 173 -0.61 -4.96 -8.65
N VAL A 174 -1.82 -5.35 -8.25
CA VAL A 174 -2.70 -6.21 -9.05
C VAL A 174 -3.89 -5.39 -9.51
N LEU A 175 -4.10 -5.36 -10.82
CA LEU A 175 -5.25 -4.72 -11.45
C LEU A 175 -6.28 -5.79 -11.81
N ASP A 176 -7.55 -5.49 -11.63
CA ASP A 176 -8.64 -6.33 -12.11
C ASP A 176 -8.84 -6.21 -13.64
N ARG A 177 -9.76 -6.98 -14.19
CA ARG A 177 -10.06 -7.02 -15.64
C ARG A 177 -10.54 -5.67 -16.20
N GLN A 178 -11.00 -4.75 -15.35
CA GLN A 178 -11.37 -3.39 -15.71
C GLN A 178 -10.20 -2.40 -15.62
N GLY A 179 -9.01 -2.87 -15.24
CA GLY A 179 -7.83 -2.03 -15.04
C GLY A 179 -7.86 -1.23 -13.74
N LYS A 180 -8.65 -1.65 -12.74
CA LYS A 180 -8.72 -1.02 -11.43
C LYS A 180 -7.81 -1.71 -10.44
N ILE A 181 -7.23 -0.96 -9.52
CA ILE A 181 -6.27 -1.44 -8.55
C ILE A 181 -6.98 -2.24 -7.44
N ALA A 182 -6.70 -3.53 -7.36
CA ALA A 182 -7.32 -4.45 -6.41
C ALA A 182 -6.44 -4.78 -5.20
N ALA A 183 -5.12 -4.90 -5.41
CA ALA A 183 -4.19 -5.23 -4.35
C ALA A 183 -2.84 -4.54 -4.53
N ARG A 184 -2.11 -4.39 -3.42
CA ARG A 184 -0.79 -3.75 -3.37
C ARG A 184 0.12 -4.42 -2.36
N SER A 185 1.41 -4.57 -2.73
CA SER A 185 2.52 -4.77 -1.80
C SER A 185 3.59 -3.70 -2.01
N LEU A 186 4.17 -3.19 -0.94
CA LEU A 186 5.28 -2.21 -0.96
C LEU A 186 6.60 -2.86 -0.50
N ALA A 187 6.72 -4.16 -0.67
CA ALA A 187 7.89 -4.96 -0.32
C ALA A 187 8.05 -6.12 -1.29
N ALA A 188 9.24 -6.73 -1.30
CA ALA A 188 9.52 -7.93 -2.09
C ALA A 188 8.58 -9.09 -1.73
N LEU A 189 8.16 -9.84 -2.73
CA LEU A 189 7.16 -10.90 -2.64
C LEU A 189 7.79 -12.30 -2.82
N SER A 190 7.35 -13.24 -1.98
CA SER A 190 7.46 -14.67 -2.26
C SER A 190 6.36 -15.10 -3.25
N GLU A 191 6.50 -16.30 -3.85
CA GLU A 191 5.45 -16.87 -4.71
C GLU A 191 4.09 -16.92 -4.02
N ASP A 192 4.05 -17.42 -2.77
CA ASP A 192 2.79 -17.57 -2.02
C ASP A 192 2.10 -16.22 -1.79
N LYS A 193 2.87 -15.18 -1.41
CA LYS A 193 2.33 -13.83 -1.24
C LYS A 193 1.82 -13.24 -2.55
N LEU A 194 2.53 -13.47 -3.64
CA LEU A 194 2.12 -13.02 -4.96
C LEU A 194 0.81 -13.69 -5.40
N ARG A 195 0.68 -15.00 -5.17
CA ARG A 195 -0.57 -15.74 -5.42
C ARG A 195 -1.70 -15.25 -4.52
N THR A 196 -1.46 -14.98 -3.24
CA THR A 196 -2.46 -14.39 -2.34
C THR A 196 -3.01 -13.06 -2.87
N MET A 197 -2.20 -12.29 -3.61
CA MET A 197 -2.67 -11.06 -4.26
C MET A 197 -3.46 -11.30 -5.54
N ILE A 198 -3.06 -12.30 -6.34
CA ILE A 198 -3.58 -12.52 -7.70
C ILE A 198 -4.84 -13.40 -7.68
N ASP A 199 -4.81 -14.53 -6.97
CA ASP A 199 -5.83 -15.57 -7.07
C ASP A 199 -7.24 -15.08 -6.71
N PRO A 200 -7.46 -14.25 -5.67
CA PRO A 200 -8.77 -13.68 -5.40
C PRO A 200 -9.31 -12.82 -6.56
N VAL A 201 -8.44 -12.00 -7.18
CA VAL A 201 -8.83 -11.12 -8.29
C VAL A 201 -9.09 -11.92 -9.55
N LEU A 202 -8.32 -12.97 -9.79
CA LEU A 202 -8.50 -13.88 -10.92
C LEU A 202 -9.80 -14.66 -10.84
N ALA A 203 -10.23 -15.05 -9.63
CA ALA A 203 -11.49 -15.76 -9.37
C ALA A 203 -12.74 -14.87 -9.53
N GLU A 204 -12.59 -13.56 -9.58
CA GLU A 204 -13.71 -12.63 -9.79
C GLU A 204 -14.27 -12.75 -11.21
N LYS A 205 -15.60 -12.82 -11.31
CA LYS A 205 -16.34 -12.81 -12.57
C LYS A 205 -16.65 -11.38 -13.03
#